data_eca7c73c6e75bcd18f1f7ec9c5eeb01d
#
_entry.id   eca7c73c6e75bcd18f1f7ec9c5eeb01d
#
_cell.length_a   1.000
_cell.length_b   1.000
_cell.length_c   1.000
_cell.angle_alpha   90.00
_cell.angle_beta   90.00
_cell.angle_gamma   90.00
#
_symmetry.space_group_name_H-M   'P 1'
#
loop_
_entity.id
_entity.type
_entity.pdbx_description
1 polymer ?
#
loop_
_entity_poly.entity_id
_entity_poly.type
_entity_poly.pdbx_seq_one_letter_code
_entity_poly.pdbx_strand_id
1 'polypeptide(L)'
;LSIINLAELYFLPSMTYTPSKQLSFEEFIAQYGDNTRYELIDGELREMEPTGPHEAVAGSIAGRIYVEIFRANFNWLVPKTCLIKPLNAEATALRPDVIVLDKTELATEPLWQKEPVICKGNTIKLVAEVVSTNWQDDYARKVEEYAFLNILEYWIVDFRGLGGLQFIGNPKQPTFTICQLVNGVYQQQQYRLGEPICSLLFPNLQLRLDDIMPT
;
A
#
# COMPACT_ATOMS: atom_id res chain seq x y z
N LEU A 1 39.59 7.14 55.53
CA LEU A 1 39.76 6.73 54.14
C LEU A 1 38.95 5.45 53.96
N SER A 2 37.69 5.56 53.54
CA SER A 2 36.82 4.41 53.21
C SER A 2 36.99 4.05 51.74
N ILE A 3 37.34 2.80 51.56
CA ILE A 3 37.52 2.20 50.23
C ILE A 3 36.10 1.92 49.69
N ILE A 4 35.70 2.64 48.63
CA ILE A 4 34.48 2.37 47.89
C ILE A 4 34.73 1.14 47.04
N ASN A 5 33.91 0.10 47.28
CA ASN A 5 33.96 -1.15 46.55
C ASN A 5 33.30 -0.97 45.15
N LEU A 6 34.12 -1.06 44.12
CA LEU A 6 33.74 -0.86 42.69
C LEU A 6 33.00 -2.03 42.04
N ALA A 7 32.39 -2.94 42.84
CA ALA A 7 31.80 -4.17 42.35
C ALA A 7 30.25 -4.10 42.12
N GLU A 8 29.62 -2.92 42.29
CA GLU A 8 28.16 -2.79 42.11
C GLU A 8 27.74 -2.11 40.80
N LEU A 9 28.62 -2.00 39.82
CA LEU A 9 28.24 -1.46 38.52
C LEU A 9 28.04 -2.63 37.51
N TYR A 10 26.85 -2.63 36.90
CA TYR A 10 26.45 -3.35 35.67
C TYR A 10 25.88 -4.77 35.82
N PHE A 11 24.74 -4.91 36.50
CA PHE A 11 23.72 -5.83 36.04
C PHE A 11 22.66 -5.05 35.24
N LEU A 12 22.95 -4.73 33.98
CA LEU A 12 21.90 -4.43 33.03
C LEU A 12 21.19 -5.74 32.71
N PRO A 13 19.85 -5.85 32.92
CA PRO A 13 19.13 -7.03 32.44
C PRO A 13 19.36 -7.14 30.95
N SER A 14 19.89 -8.25 30.50
CA SER A 14 19.95 -8.58 29.08
C SER A 14 18.51 -8.55 28.58
N MET A 15 18.13 -7.55 27.76
CA MET A 15 16.92 -7.61 26.98
C MET A 15 17.04 -8.85 26.10
N THR A 16 16.43 -9.94 26.52
CA THR A 16 16.24 -11.10 25.66
C THR A 16 15.27 -10.66 24.57
N TYR A 17 15.82 -10.33 23.40
CA TYR A 17 15.04 -10.17 22.19
C TYR A 17 14.44 -11.55 21.88
N THR A 18 13.17 -11.73 22.19
CA THR A 18 12.40 -12.87 21.69
C THR A 18 12.02 -12.49 20.26
N PRO A 19 12.58 -13.13 19.22
CA PRO A 19 12.16 -12.83 17.86
C PRO A 19 10.65 -13.08 17.76
N SER A 20 9.90 -12.12 17.25
CA SER A 20 8.49 -12.32 16.92
C SER A 20 8.42 -13.50 15.95
N LYS A 21 7.49 -14.44 16.20
CA LYS A 21 7.30 -15.59 15.30
C LYS A 21 6.98 -15.03 13.91
N GLN A 22 7.87 -15.27 12.95
CA GLN A 22 7.59 -14.95 11.55
C GLN A 22 6.52 -15.91 11.02
N LEU A 23 5.51 -15.36 10.36
CA LEU A 23 4.45 -16.13 9.72
C LEU A 23 4.84 -16.45 8.26
N SER A 24 4.55 -17.66 7.81
CA SER A 24 4.49 -17.95 6.38
C SER A 24 3.23 -17.34 5.76
N PHE A 25 3.20 -17.26 4.42
CA PHE A 25 1.99 -16.82 3.71
C PHE A 25 0.80 -17.75 4.02
N GLU A 26 1.01 -19.05 4.06
CA GLU A 26 -0.02 -20.06 4.34
C GLU A 26 -0.57 -19.92 5.76
N GLU A 27 0.29 -19.69 6.76
CA GLU A 27 -0.14 -19.41 8.14
C GLU A 27 -0.93 -18.11 8.21
N PHE A 28 -0.51 -17.06 7.48
CA PHE A 28 -1.22 -15.79 7.41
C PHE A 28 -2.61 -15.95 6.80
N ILE A 29 -2.73 -16.61 5.65
CA ILE A 29 -4.05 -16.83 5.01
C ILE A 29 -4.97 -17.63 5.93
N ALA A 30 -4.47 -18.69 6.57
CA ALA A 30 -5.28 -19.53 7.45
C ALA A 30 -5.80 -18.80 8.70
N GLN A 31 -5.05 -17.83 9.23
CA GLN A 31 -5.39 -17.15 10.48
C GLN A 31 -5.99 -15.76 10.28
N TYR A 32 -5.60 -15.05 9.22
CA TYR A 32 -5.89 -13.62 9.00
C TYR A 32 -6.41 -13.30 7.59
N GLY A 33 -6.50 -14.27 6.68
CA GLY A 33 -6.88 -14.04 5.29
C GLY A 33 -8.21 -13.30 5.14
N ASP A 34 -9.20 -13.65 5.97
CA ASP A 34 -10.53 -13.03 5.99
C ASP A 34 -10.57 -11.70 6.77
N ASN A 35 -9.52 -11.37 7.53
CA ASN A 35 -9.48 -10.17 8.32
C ASN A 35 -8.77 -9.04 7.58
N THR A 36 -9.55 -8.09 7.07
CA THR A 36 -9.03 -6.97 6.27
C THR A 36 -8.17 -5.97 7.04
N ARG A 37 -8.02 -6.13 8.35
CA ARG A 37 -7.17 -5.28 9.19
C ARG A 37 -5.71 -5.70 9.20
N TYR A 38 -5.34 -6.78 8.51
CA TYR A 38 -3.97 -7.29 8.54
C TYR A 38 -3.40 -7.47 7.14
N GLU A 39 -2.11 -7.16 7.04
CA GLU A 39 -1.24 -7.55 5.94
C GLU A 39 0.01 -8.24 6.49
N LEU A 40 0.77 -8.89 5.64
CA LEU A 40 2.01 -9.59 6.00
C LEU A 40 3.16 -8.97 5.22
N ILE A 41 4.21 -8.53 5.90
CA ILE A 41 5.43 -8.00 5.28
C ILE A 41 6.64 -8.71 5.87
N ASP A 42 7.38 -9.44 5.04
CA ASP A 42 8.60 -10.18 5.43
C ASP A 42 8.38 -11.10 6.65
N GLY A 43 7.20 -11.73 6.74
CA GLY A 43 6.81 -12.60 7.83
C GLY A 43 6.29 -11.88 9.08
N GLU A 44 6.31 -10.56 9.11
CA GLU A 44 5.76 -9.76 10.20
C GLU A 44 4.30 -9.38 9.93
N LEU A 45 3.44 -9.68 10.89
CA LEU A 45 2.03 -9.26 10.84
C LEU A 45 1.96 -7.75 11.07
N ARG A 46 1.37 -7.03 10.12
CA ARG A 46 1.10 -5.60 10.21
C ARG A 46 -0.39 -5.37 10.42
N GLU A 47 -0.74 -4.68 11.49
CA GLU A 47 -2.12 -4.25 11.71
C GLU A 47 -2.34 -2.93 10.99
N MET A 48 -3.33 -2.94 10.09
CA MET A 48 -3.85 -1.75 9.43
C MET A 48 -5.02 -1.24 10.27
N GLU A 49 -4.96 0.01 10.69
CA GLU A 49 -6.03 0.65 11.48
C GLU A 49 -6.76 1.71 10.62
N PRO A 50 -7.59 1.29 9.65
CA PRO A 50 -8.29 2.24 8.82
C PRO A 50 -9.30 3.03 9.66
N THR A 51 -9.23 4.35 9.58
CA THR A 51 -10.20 5.25 10.18
C THR A 51 -11.36 5.52 9.22
N GLY A 52 -12.49 6.04 9.71
CA GLY A 52 -13.60 6.45 8.84
C GLY A 52 -13.18 7.41 7.72
N PRO A 53 -12.38 8.47 8.00
CA PRO A 53 -11.83 9.33 6.96
C PRO A 53 -10.96 8.61 5.93
N HIS A 54 -10.13 7.65 6.35
CA HIS A 54 -9.33 6.83 5.45
C HIS A 54 -10.21 6.01 4.48
N GLU A 55 -11.19 5.30 5.01
CA GLU A 55 -12.15 4.52 4.22
C GLU A 55 -12.96 5.39 3.25
N ALA A 56 -13.33 6.62 3.66
CA ALA A 56 -14.03 7.55 2.80
C ALA A 56 -13.19 7.99 1.60
N VAL A 57 -11.88 8.23 1.82
CA VAL A 57 -10.93 8.57 0.74
C VAL A 57 -10.74 7.39 -0.20
N ALA A 58 -10.48 6.19 0.33
CA ALA A 58 -10.31 4.97 -0.48
C ALA A 58 -11.57 4.67 -1.32
N GLY A 59 -12.75 4.77 -0.72
CA GLY A 59 -14.03 4.61 -1.41
C GLY A 59 -14.25 5.65 -2.51
N SER A 60 -13.88 6.92 -2.26
CA SER A 60 -13.98 7.98 -3.27
C SER A 60 -13.06 7.73 -4.46
N ILE A 61 -11.82 7.28 -4.21
CA ILE A 61 -10.87 6.89 -5.26
C ILE A 61 -11.42 5.74 -6.10
N ALA A 62 -11.88 4.66 -5.45
CA ALA A 62 -12.46 3.50 -6.12
C ALA A 62 -13.64 3.90 -7.01
N GLY A 63 -14.54 4.78 -6.50
CA GLY A 63 -15.67 5.29 -7.25
C GLY A 63 -15.26 6.08 -8.50
N ARG A 64 -14.26 6.96 -8.41
CA ARG A 64 -13.73 7.71 -9.56
C ARG A 64 -13.09 6.78 -10.59
N ILE A 65 -12.32 5.80 -10.16
CA ILE A 65 -11.72 4.79 -11.04
C ILE A 65 -12.81 3.99 -11.76
N TYR A 66 -13.87 3.57 -11.08
CA TYR A 66 -14.99 2.87 -11.74
C TYR A 66 -15.64 3.68 -12.85
N VAL A 67 -15.84 4.99 -12.63
CA VAL A 67 -16.37 5.88 -13.66
C VAL A 67 -15.49 5.87 -14.91
N GLU A 68 -14.18 5.93 -14.76
CA GLU A 68 -13.23 5.90 -15.89
C GLU A 68 -13.21 4.52 -16.57
N ILE A 69 -13.25 3.42 -15.82
CA ILE A 69 -13.34 2.07 -16.37
C ILE A 69 -14.57 1.93 -17.28
N PHE A 70 -15.74 2.38 -16.83
CA PHE A 70 -16.97 2.35 -17.62
C PHE A 70 -16.91 3.28 -18.83
N ARG A 71 -16.43 4.51 -18.64
CA ARG A 71 -16.31 5.49 -19.73
C ARG A 71 -15.39 5.02 -20.86
N ALA A 72 -14.25 4.40 -20.50
CA ALA A 72 -13.27 3.89 -21.45
C ALA A 72 -13.59 2.49 -21.97
N ASN A 73 -14.64 1.86 -21.45
CA ASN A 73 -15.03 0.46 -21.77
C ASN A 73 -13.87 -0.53 -21.53
N PHE A 74 -13.11 -0.34 -20.45
CA PHE A 74 -12.04 -1.25 -20.07
C PHE A 74 -12.60 -2.56 -19.50
N ASN A 75 -11.96 -3.67 -19.84
CA ASN A 75 -12.29 -4.98 -19.27
C ASN A 75 -11.62 -5.17 -17.89
N TRP A 76 -11.80 -4.19 -17.01
CA TRP A 76 -11.18 -4.16 -15.69
C TRP A 76 -12.23 -4.20 -14.58
N LEU A 77 -11.77 -4.48 -13.36
CA LEU A 77 -12.60 -4.43 -12.15
C LEU A 77 -11.81 -3.91 -10.96
N VAL A 78 -12.54 -3.43 -9.95
CA VAL A 78 -12.00 -3.07 -8.63
C VAL A 78 -12.69 -4.00 -7.62
N PRO A 79 -12.00 -5.00 -7.05
CA PRO A 79 -12.59 -5.86 -6.03
C PRO A 79 -12.78 -5.09 -4.72
N LYS A 80 -13.69 -5.55 -3.87
CA LYS A 80 -13.91 -4.95 -2.54
C LYS A 80 -12.66 -5.07 -1.66
N THR A 81 -11.96 -6.19 -1.75
CA THR A 81 -10.71 -6.46 -1.04
C THR A 81 -9.88 -7.44 -1.86
N CYS A 82 -8.58 -7.35 -1.75
CA CYS A 82 -7.65 -8.24 -2.43
C CYS A 82 -6.32 -8.26 -1.69
N LEU A 83 -5.62 -9.37 -1.78
CA LEU A 83 -4.23 -9.48 -1.36
C LEU A 83 -3.33 -9.59 -2.59
N ILE A 84 -2.16 -9.01 -2.51
CA ILE A 84 -1.08 -9.19 -3.47
C ILE A 84 -0.02 -10.06 -2.81
N LYS A 85 0.24 -11.25 -3.38
CA LYS A 85 1.35 -12.13 -3.00
C LYS A 85 2.45 -12.03 -4.04
N PRO A 86 3.53 -11.27 -3.82
CA PRO A 86 4.65 -11.24 -4.75
C PRO A 86 5.29 -12.63 -4.86
N LEU A 87 5.61 -13.07 -6.09
CA LEU A 87 6.16 -14.43 -6.32
C LEU A 87 7.51 -14.65 -5.65
N ASN A 88 8.27 -13.58 -5.42
CA ASN A 88 9.62 -13.64 -4.85
C ASN A 88 9.65 -13.36 -3.34
N ALA A 89 8.51 -13.10 -2.72
CA ALA A 89 8.40 -12.79 -1.30
C ALA A 89 7.50 -13.85 -0.65
N GLU A 90 8.11 -14.95 -0.20
CA GLU A 90 7.40 -16.11 0.36
C GLU A 90 6.54 -15.77 1.59
N ALA A 91 6.94 -14.75 2.35
CA ALA A 91 6.28 -14.32 3.57
C ALA A 91 5.73 -12.89 3.47
N THR A 92 5.17 -12.51 2.30
CA THR A 92 4.57 -11.18 2.08
C THR A 92 3.20 -11.34 1.43
N ALA A 93 2.23 -10.61 1.96
CA ALA A 93 0.86 -10.48 1.44
C ALA A 93 0.39 -9.05 1.70
N LEU A 94 0.49 -8.18 0.70
CA LEU A 94 0.09 -6.78 0.77
C LEU A 94 -1.41 -6.64 0.55
N ARG A 95 -2.05 -5.75 1.29
CA ARG A 95 -3.48 -5.48 1.17
C ARG A 95 -3.69 -4.02 0.76
N PRO A 96 -3.73 -3.72 -0.54
CA PRO A 96 -3.94 -2.36 -1.01
C PRO A 96 -5.35 -1.85 -0.68
N ASP A 97 -5.47 -0.54 -0.43
CA ASP A 97 -6.75 0.11 -0.20
C ASP A 97 -7.62 0.10 -1.46
N VAL A 98 -7.01 0.30 -2.63
CA VAL A 98 -7.69 0.19 -3.93
C VAL A 98 -6.77 -0.54 -4.92
N ILE A 99 -7.32 -1.51 -5.63
CA ILE A 99 -6.62 -2.25 -6.68
C ILE A 99 -7.50 -2.36 -7.93
N VAL A 100 -6.89 -2.19 -9.10
CA VAL A 100 -7.55 -2.38 -10.40
C VAL A 100 -6.99 -3.61 -11.08
N LEU A 101 -7.85 -4.54 -11.44
CA LEU A 101 -7.48 -5.83 -12.03
C LEU A 101 -8.01 -5.96 -13.45
N ASP A 102 -7.20 -6.54 -14.34
CA ASP A 102 -7.60 -6.95 -15.68
C ASP A 102 -8.35 -8.28 -15.62
N LYS A 103 -9.62 -8.29 -16.06
CA LYS A 103 -10.45 -9.47 -16.05
C LYS A 103 -9.93 -10.59 -16.98
N THR A 104 -9.21 -10.22 -18.05
CA THR A 104 -8.62 -11.20 -18.97
C THR A 104 -7.52 -11.98 -18.28
N GLU A 105 -6.65 -11.30 -17.53
CA GLU A 105 -5.53 -11.91 -16.82
C GLU A 105 -5.97 -12.72 -15.60
N LEU A 106 -7.08 -12.34 -14.95
CA LEU A 106 -7.62 -13.05 -13.78
C LEU A 106 -7.84 -14.54 -13.98
N ALA A 107 -8.16 -14.97 -15.22
CA ALA A 107 -8.33 -16.39 -15.54
C ALA A 107 -7.04 -17.20 -15.35
N THR A 108 -5.89 -16.53 -15.33
CA THR A 108 -4.56 -17.17 -15.18
C THR A 108 -4.01 -17.10 -13.75
N GLU A 109 -4.70 -16.44 -12.84
CA GLU A 109 -4.28 -16.30 -11.44
C GLU A 109 -4.48 -17.61 -10.68
N PRO A 110 -3.42 -18.11 -10.03
CA PRO A 110 -3.46 -19.45 -9.43
C PRO A 110 -4.36 -19.55 -8.21
N LEU A 111 -4.57 -18.47 -7.47
CA LEU A 111 -5.32 -18.46 -6.21
C LEU A 111 -6.71 -17.84 -6.32
N TRP A 112 -6.95 -17.00 -7.33
CA TRP A 112 -8.16 -16.16 -7.44
C TRP A 112 -9.50 -16.90 -7.29
N GLN A 113 -9.57 -18.13 -7.74
CA GLN A 113 -10.82 -18.91 -7.64
C GLN A 113 -11.14 -19.39 -6.21
N LYS A 114 -10.16 -19.38 -5.32
CA LYS A 114 -10.32 -19.85 -3.93
C LYS A 114 -10.19 -18.72 -2.93
N GLU A 115 -9.27 -17.82 -3.19
CA GLU A 115 -8.90 -16.71 -2.31
C GLU A 115 -8.78 -15.43 -3.14
N PRO A 116 -9.16 -14.25 -2.62
CA PRO A 116 -8.97 -12.98 -3.32
C PRO A 116 -7.48 -12.56 -3.30
N VAL A 117 -6.63 -13.38 -3.92
CA VAL A 117 -5.17 -13.22 -3.95
C VAL A 117 -4.68 -13.15 -5.38
N ILE A 118 -3.88 -12.12 -5.68
CA ILE A 118 -3.20 -11.92 -6.95
C ILE A 118 -1.71 -12.19 -6.77
N CYS A 119 -1.14 -12.99 -7.66
CA CYS A 119 0.27 -13.34 -7.65
C CYS A 119 1.05 -12.70 -8.81
N LYS A 120 0.37 -12.31 -9.89
CA LYS A 120 1.00 -11.84 -11.12
C LYS A 120 0.79 -10.34 -11.31
N GLY A 121 1.87 -9.60 -11.48
CA GLY A 121 1.79 -8.16 -11.66
C GLY A 121 1.06 -7.72 -12.94
N ASN A 122 1.08 -8.52 -14.03
CA ASN A 122 0.35 -8.19 -15.26
C ASN A 122 -1.18 -8.18 -15.09
N THR A 123 -1.70 -8.85 -14.07
CA THR A 123 -3.12 -8.81 -13.68
C THR A 123 -3.48 -7.45 -13.07
N ILE A 124 -2.52 -6.74 -12.48
CA ILE A 124 -2.73 -5.49 -11.76
C ILE A 124 -2.45 -4.31 -12.69
N LYS A 125 -3.43 -3.43 -12.88
CA LYS A 125 -3.29 -2.21 -13.69
C LYS A 125 -2.90 -1.01 -12.85
N LEU A 126 -3.43 -0.92 -11.64
CA LEU A 126 -3.21 0.18 -10.72
C LEU A 126 -3.36 -0.31 -9.28
N VAL A 127 -2.56 0.25 -8.40
CA VAL A 127 -2.73 0.18 -6.95
C VAL A 127 -2.82 1.60 -6.40
N ALA A 128 -3.68 1.82 -5.40
CA ALA A 128 -3.67 3.05 -4.61
C ALA A 128 -3.67 2.71 -3.12
N GLU A 129 -2.82 3.45 -2.38
CA GLU A 129 -2.72 3.39 -0.92
C GLU A 129 -3.07 4.76 -0.34
N VAL A 130 -3.92 4.77 0.67
CA VAL A 130 -4.28 5.95 1.44
C VAL A 130 -3.40 5.99 2.68
N VAL A 131 -2.52 6.98 2.75
CA VAL A 131 -1.47 7.04 3.77
C VAL A 131 -2.03 7.11 5.18
N SER A 132 -1.54 6.24 6.04
CA SER A 132 -1.84 6.17 7.46
C SER A 132 -0.61 6.47 8.33
N THR A 133 -0.64 6.08 9.60
CA THR A 133 0.49 6.25 10.53
C THR A 133 1.73 5.47 10.12
N ASN A 134 1.58 4.40 9.35
CA ASN A 134 2.66 3.56 8.82
C ASN A 134 3.15 4.03 7.44
N TRP A 135 3.13 5.35 7.20
CA TRP A 135 3.46 5.98 5.93
C TRP A 135 4.80 5.54 5.31
N GLN A 136 5.74 5.04 6.12
CA GLN A 136 7.04 4.57 5.63
C GLN A 136 6.91 3.40 4.67
N ASP A 137 5.96 2.48 4.94
CA ASP A 137 5.71 1.34 4.07
C ASP A 137 5.18 1.79 2.70
N ASP A 138 4.26 2.76 2.67
CA ASP A 138 3.66 3.28 1.44
C ASP A 138 4.66 4.05 0.56
N TYR A 139 5.58 4.81 1.17
CA TYR A 139 6.57 5.64 0.44
C TYR A 139 7.89 4.93 0.14
N ALA A 140 8.16 3.76 0.71
CA ALA A 140 9.40 3.02 0.50
C ALA A 140 9.13 1.56 0.10
N ARG A 141 8.75 0.70 1.05
CA ARG A 141 8.64 -0.75 0.81
C ARG A 141 7.67 -1.10 -0.32
N LYS A 142 6.44 -0.55 -0.30
CA LYS A 142 5.43 -0.82 -1.33
C LYS A 142 5.83 -0.24 -2.69
N VAL A 143 6.55 0.90 -2.73
CA VAL A 143 7.10 1.45 -3.97
C VAL A 143 8.00 0.44 -4.67
N GLU A 144 8.91 -0.21 -3.94
CA GLU A 144 9.82 -1.20 -4.48
C GLU A 144 9.07 -2.47 -4.92
N GLU A 145 8.17 -2.99 -4.10
CA GLU A 145 7.40 -4.20 -4.40
C GLU A 145 6.51 -4.03 -5.63
N TYR A 146 5.80 -2.90 -5.73
CA TYR A 146 4.92 -2.65 -6.86
C TYR A 146 5.69 -2.38 -8.15
N ALA A 147 6.87 -1.74 -8.07
CA ALA A 147 7.76 -1.60 -9.22
C ALA A 147 8.29 -2.97 -9.69
N PHE A 148 8.69 -3.83 -8.75
CA PHE A 148 9.17 -5.17 -9.04
C PHE A 148 8.09 -6.05 -9.70
N LEU A 149 6.82 -5.89 -9.29
CA LEU A 149 5.67 -6.54 -9.92
C LEU A 149 5.31 -5.94 -11.29
N ASN A 150 6.02 -4.89 -11.74
CA ASN A 150 5.74 -4.15 -12.98
C ASN A 150 4.34 -3.54 -13.01
N ILE A 151 3.80 -3.09 -11.87
CA ILE A 151 2.52 -2.36 -11.81
C ILE A 151 2.71 -1.00 -12.46
N LEU A 152 1.89 -0.67 -13.48
CA LEU A 152 2.11 0.51 -14.33
C LEU A 152 1.93 1.83 -13.59
N GLU A 153 0.93 1.94 -12.72
CA GLU A 153 0.73 3.10 -11.86
C GLU A 153 0.49 2.68 -10.42
N TYR A 154 1.16 3.38 -9.51
CA TYR A 154 0.94 3.32 -8.08
C TYR A 154 0.62 4.71 -7.54
N TRP A 155 -0.49 4.87 -6.83
CA TRP A 155 -0.96 6.12 -6.27
C TRP A 155 -0.78 6.13 -4.76
N ILE A 156 -0.12 7.16 -4.23
CA ILE A 156 0.06 7.40 -2.80
C ILE A 156 -0.77 8.63 -2.42
N VAL A 157 -1.81 8.43 -1.60
CA VAL A 157 -2.80 9.46 -1.27
C VAL A 157 -2.65 9.89 0.18
N ASP A 158 -1.83 10.89 0.40
CA ASP A 158 -1.58 11.44 1.74
C ASP A 158 -2.44 12.68 1.99
N PHE A 159 -3.72 12.44 2.25
CA PHE A 159 -4.69 13.51 2.47
C PHE A 159 -4.49 14.28 3.78
N ARG A 160 -3.67 13.78 4.71
CA ARG A 160 -3.34 14.42 5.99
C ARG A 160 -1.94 15.02 6.04
N GLY A 161 -1.10 14.77 5.05
CA GLY A 161 0.31 15.23 5.06
C GLY A 161 1.15 14.54 6.14
N LEU A 162 1.02 13.22 6.29
CA LEU A 162 1.75 12.42 7.29
C LEU A 162 3.16 12.04 6.84
N GLY A 163 3.38 11.90 5.55
CA GLY A 163 4.62 11.46 4.94
C GLY A 163 5.85 12.22 5.44
N GLY A 164 7.03 11.66 5.24
CA GLY A 164 8.29 12.32 5.56
C GLY A 164 8.51 13.57 4.71
N LEU A 165 9.22 14.56 5.22
CA LEU A 165 9.51 15.82 4.51
C LEU A 165 10.15 15.60 3.13
N GLN A 166 10.96 14.55 2.98
CA GLN A 166 11.57 14.18 1.71
C GLN A 166 10.56 13.74 0.64
N PHE A 167 9.39 13.24 1.06
CA PHE A 167 8.35 12.75 0.16
C PHE A 167 7.26 13.77 -0.14
N ILE A 168 6.91 14.62 0.84
CA ILE A 168 5.79 15.55 0.69
C ILE A 168 6.17 17.03 0.83
N GLY A 169 7.47 17.32 1.01
CA GLY A 169 8.01 18.70 1.08
C GLY A 169 7.91 19.32 2.47
N ASN A 170 8.40 20.57 2.54
CA ASN A 170 8.38 21.39 3.76
C ASN A 170 7.77 22.77 3.43
N PRO A 171 6.68 23.20 4.08
CA PRO A 171 5.96 22.49 5.13
C PRO A 171 5.24 21.23 4.62
N LYS A 172 4.99 20.26 5.51
CA LYS A 172 4.14 19.10 5.19
C LYS A 172 2.73 19.56 4.82
N GLN A 173 2.19 18.96 3.79
CA GLN A 173 0.82 19.28 3.33
C GLN A 173 0.19 18.08 2.63
N PRO A 174 -1.15 18.04 2.50
CA PRO A 174 -1.83 17.01 1.72
C PRO A 174 -1.20 16.86 0.33
N THR A 175 -0.93 15.60 -0.05
CA THR A 175 -0.22 15.29 -1.28
C THR A 175 -0.82 14.06 -1.94
N PHE A 176 -1.05 14.13 -3.24
CA PHE A 176 -1.34 12.97 -4.08
C PHE A 176 -0.13 12.69 -4.96
N THR A 177 0.48 11.53 -4.84
CA THR A 177 1.64 11.15 -5.66
C THR A 177 1.25 10.05 -6.63
N ILE A 178 1.46 10.28 -7.92
CA ILE A 178 1.41 9.24 -8.95
C ILE A 178 2.82 8.75 -9.22
N CYS A 179 3.05 7.46 -9.02
CA CYS A 179 4.25 6.74 -9.38
C CYS A 179 3.98 6.00 -10.70
N GLN A 180 4.62 6.44 -11.79
CA GLN A 180 4.51 5.83 -13.12
C GLN A 180 5.72 4.97 -13.42
N LEU A 181 5.51 3.72 -13.80
CA LEU A 181 6.60 2.79 -14.10
C LEU A 181 7.22 3.11 -15.47
N VAL A 182 8.49 3.51 -15.45
CA VAL A 182 9.28 3.80 -16.66
C VAL A 182 10.59 3.03 -16.58
N ASN A 183 10.83 2.12 -17.50
CA ASN A 183 12.05 1.28 -17.54
C ASN A 183 12.32 0.55 -16.21
N GLY A 184 11.28 0.04 -15.56
CA GLY A 184 11.38 -0.72 -14.30
C GLY A 184 11.55 0.13 -13.03
N VAL A 185 11.46 1.45 -13.13
CA VAL A 185 11.59 2.38 -12.00
C VAL A 185 10.41 3.35 -12.00
N TYR A 186 9.86 3.65 -10.82
CA TYR A 186 8.81 4.65 -10.70
C TYR A 186 9.35 6.07 -10.83
N GLN A 187 8.80 6.82 -11.78
CA GLN A 187 8.88 8.28 -11.83
C GLN A 187 7.69 8.85 -11.08
N GLN A 188 7.95 9.75 -10.14
CA GLN A 188 6.94 10.29 -9.24
C GLN A 188 6.53 11.70 -9.64
N GLN A 189 5.22 11.93 -9.75
CA GLN A 189 4.62 13.24 -9.92
C GLN A 189 3.72 13.53 -8.72
N GLN A 190 3.97 14.66 -8.06
CA GLN A 190 3.19 15.12 -6.90
C GLN A 190 2.15 16.15 -7.32
N TYR A 191 1.00 16.07 -6.68
CA TYR A 191 -0.11 17.02 -6.85
C TYR A 191 -0.56 17.52 -5.48
N ARG A 192 -0.89 18.79 -5.42
CA ARG A 192 -1.37 19.49 -4.22
C ARG A 192 -2.85 19.82 -4.33
N LEU A 193 -3.43 20.35 -3.26
CA LEU A 193 -4.80 20.89 -3.31
C LEU A 193 -4.94 21.90 -4.47
N GLY A 194 -6.06 21.84 -5.18
CA GLY A 194 -6.35 22.67 -6.33
C GLY A 194 -5.74 22.21 -7.67
N GLU A 195 -4.77 21.29 -7.66
CA GLU A 195 -4.11 20.82 -8.88
C GLU A 195 -4.86 19.64 -9.53
N PRO A 196 -5.06 19.64 -10.86
CA PRO A 196 -5.64 18.50 -11.57
C PRO A 196 -4.64 17.34 -11.60
N ILE A 197 -5.10 16.16 -11.21
CA ILE A 197 -4.30 14.93 -11.21
C ILE A 197 -4.31 14.31 -12.61
N CYS A 198 -3.14 13.97 -13.14
CA CYS A 198 -2.98 13.38 -14.46
C CYS A 198 -2.51 11.93 -14.35
N SER A 199 -3.31 10.99 -14.85
CA SER A 199 -2.99 9.56 -14.95
C SER A 199 -2.78 9.16 -16.39
N LEU A 200 -1.77 8.35 -16.68
CA LEU A 200 -1.60 7.78 -18.02
C LEU A 200 -2.60 6.67 -18.32
N LEU A 201 -3.02 5.92 -17.30
CA LEU A 201 -4.05 4.88 -17.44
C LEU A 201 -5.44 5.47 -17.67
N PHE A 202 -5.70 6.65 -17.10
CA PHE A 202 -6.97 7.35 -17.20
C PHE A 202 -6.77 8.78 -17.70
N PRO A 203 -6.47 8.99 -19.00
CA PRO A 203 -6.12 10.32 -19.53
C PRO A 203 -7.26 11.34 -19.46
N ASN A 204 -8.49 10.90 -19.29
CA ASN A 204 -9.67 11.76 -19.13
C ASN A 204 -10.13 11.91 -17.68
N LEU A 205 -9.34 11.40 -16.73
CA LEU A 205 -9.66 11.50 -15.29
C LEU A 205 -9.76 12.97 -14.87
N GLN A 206 -10.92 13.33 -14.37
CA GLN A 206 -11.13 14.62 -13.73
C GLN A 206 -11.13 14.42 -12.22
N LEU A 207 -9.96 14.54 -11.63
CA LEU A 207 -9.72 14.33 -10.20
C LEU A 207 -8.78 15.40 -9.67
N ARG A 208 -9.12 15.93 -8.49
CA ARG A 208 -8.25 16.73 -7.63
C ARG A 208 -8.23 16.08 -6.26
N LEU A 209 -7.18 16.34 -5.49
CA LEU A 209 -7.12 15.86 -4.12
C LEU A 209 -8.30 16.42 -3.29
N ASP A 210 -8.72 17.65 -3.59
CA ASP A 210 -9.90 18.31 -2.97
C ASP A 210 -11.20 17.50 -3.10
N ASP A 211 -11.38 16.81 -4.23
CA ASP A 211 -12.60 16.06 -4.54
C ASP A 211 -12.77 14.78 -3.70
N ILE A 212 -11.72 14.33 -3.03
CA ILE A 212 -11.69 13.11 -2.23
C ILE A 212 -11.35 13.37 -0.76
N MET A 213 -11.18 14.65 -0.37
CA MET A 213 -10.98 15.01 1.04
C MET A 213 -12.19 14.56 1.86
N PRO A 214 -11.99 13.92 3.02
CA PRO A 214 -13.10 13.56 3.90
C PRO A 214 -13.74 14.81 4.51
N THR A 215 -15.06 14.81 4.67
CA THR A 215 -15.83 15.85 5.34
C THR A 215 -15.61 15.88 6.84
#